data_3692714cc61ceb0fc3e6f31aaaa61e38
#
_entry.id   3692714cc61ceb0fc3e6f31aaaa61e38
#
_cell.length_a   1.000
_cell.length_b   1.000
_cell.length_c   1.000
_cell.angle_alpha   90.00
_cell.angle_beta   90.00
_cell.angle_gamma   90.00
#
_symmetry.space_group_name_H-M   'P 1'
#
loop_
_entity.id
_entity.type
_entity.pdbx_description
1 polymer ?
#
loop_
_entity_poly.entity_id
_entity_poly.type
_entity_poly.pdbx_seq_one_letter_code
_entity_poly.pdbx_strand_id
1 'polypeptide(L)'
;MKYEVFTNSIEKTFIVSKRSTCCMLIVLLASQVHAQIDSIALEKAFGKKGTVQGDVYRVTFPRSDLKVTIGGFPVAPGLALTSWVAIHKMGQSSMMMGDFVMLDSEEPAVVARLVSLGLGVTAIHNHLVNERPAIKFLHFSGKGDAVMLAETIRSVFTLTGTPLGPAPTPAGSTVDWSAVEAVLGRKGKKTGSVISYSFPRNEKLLEGGMEMPPAMGMATGINLQMEGGKAATTGDFVLLADEVNPVVKALVENGINVTAIHNHMLYDEPRLFMLHFWGVGDPGRIAAGLKAALDKTNSKK
;
A
#
# COMPACT_ATOMS: atom_id res chain seq x y z
N MET A 1 61.21 -26.60 -67.21
CA MET A 1 62.50 -25.90 -67.12
C MET A 1 62.65 -25.52 -65.65
N LYS A 2 63.64 -26.20 -65.03
CA LYS A 2 63.98 -26.08 -63.60
C LYS A 2 64.68 -24.75 -63.37
N TYR A 3 64.45 -24.08 -62.25
CA TYR A 3 65.45 -23.32 -61.51
C TYR A 3 65.20 -23.42 -60.03
N GLU A 4 66.13 -24.05 -59.32
CA GLU A 4 66.31 -24.01 -57.91
C GLU A 4 67.05 -22.70 -57.57
N VAL A 5 66.65 -22.05 -56.47
CA VAL A 5 67.51 -21.05 -55.81
C VAL A 5 67.50 -21.31 -54.29
N PHE A 6 68.68 -21.61 -53.82
CA PHE A 6 69.09 -21.73 -52.44
C PHE A 6 68.92 -20.37 -51.72
N THR A 7 68.38 -20.31 -50.52
CA THR A 7 68.68 -19.23 -49.61
C THR A 7 68.82 -19.69 -48.17
N ASN A 8 69.92 -19.29 -47.60
CA ASN A 8 70.43 -19.59 -46.29
C ASN A 8 69.55 -19.19 -45.13
N SER A 9 69.49 -20.13 -44.15
CA SER A 9 68.98 -19.95 -42.82
C SER A 9 69.87 -18.98 -42.04
N ILE A 10 69.28 -17.95 -41.43
CA ILE A 10 69.86 -17.22 -40.29
C ILE A 10 68.82 -17.26 -39.16
N GLU A 11 69.07 -18.13 -38.20
CA GLU A 11 68.35 -18.18 -36.95
C GLU A 11 68.73 -16.93 -36.12
N LYS A 12 67.75 -16.06 -35.87
CA LYS A 12 67.83 -15.04 -34.81
C LYS A 12 66.97 -15.45 -33.62
N THR A 13 67.65 -15.91 -32.60
CA THR A 13 67.06 -16.20 -31.29
C THR A 13 66.60 -14.90 -30.66
N PHE A 14 65.29 -14.66 -30.59
CA PHE A 14 64.67 -13.60 -29.80
C PHE A 14 64.39 -14.10 -28.40
N ILE A 15 65.15 -13.61 -27.41
CA ILE A 15 64.84 -13.77 -25.98
C ILE A 15 63.68 -12.83 -25.67
N VAL A 16 62.47 -13.41 -25.52
CA VAL A 16 61.29 -12.65 -25.05
C VAL A 16 61.31 -12.66 -23.52
N SER A 17 61.73 -11.56 -22.94
CA SER A 17 61.56 -11.26 -21.52
C SER A 17 60.09 -11.18 -21.16
N LYS A 18 59.55 -12.17 -20.40
CA LYS A 18 58.24 -12.12 -19.81
C LYS A 18 58.23 -11.10 -18.67
N ARG A 19 57.86 -9.84 -18.98
CA ARG A 19 57.41 -8.91 -17.96
C ARG A 19 55.95 -9.21 -17.68
N SER A 20 55.68 -9.87 -16.56
CA SER A 20 54.33 -10.14 -16.04
C SER A 20 53.77 -8.80 -15.52
N THR A 21 52.99 -8.13 -16.34
CA THR A 21 52.20 -6.97 -15.90
C THR A 21 50.95 -7.49 -15.20
N CYS A 22 51.01 -7.59 -13.88
CA CYS A 22 49.86 -7.90 -13.03
C CYS A 22 48.92 -6.70 -13.07
N CYS A 23 47.95 -6.68 -14.00
CA CYS A 23 46.85 -5.74 -13.96
C CYS A 23 45.92 -6.11 -12.79
N MET A 24 46.14 -5.44 -11.68
CA MET A 24 45.26 -5.53 -10.52
C MET A 24 43.94 -4.82 -10.90
N LEU A 25 42.92 -5.58 -11.29
CA LEU A 25 41.58 -5.09 -11.55
C LEU A 25 40.96 -4.72 -10.20
N ILE A 26 41.03 -3.44 -9.83
CA ILE A 26 40.31 -2.91 -8.66
C ILE A 26 38.83 -2.84 -9.09
N VAL A 27 38.07 -3.88 -8.77
CA VAL A 27 36.61 -3.86 -8.84
C VAL A 27 36.15 -2.93 -7.71
N LEU A 28 35.88 -1.67 -8.03
CA LEU A 28 35.16 -0.76 -7.15
C LEU A 28 33.74 -1.30 -7.03
N LEU A 29 33.49 -2.12 -6.00
CA LEU A 29 32.15 -2.40 -5.51
C LEU A 29 31.57 -1.07 -5.02
N ALA A 30 30.91 -0.33 -5.90
CA ALA A 30 30.03 0.74 -5.50
C ALA A 30 28.89 0.10 -4.70
N SER A 31 29.06 -0.01 -3.38
CA SER A 31 27.96 -0.27 -2.48
C SER A 31 26.94 0.86 -2.72
N GLN A 32 25.83 0.53 -3.33
CA GLN A 32 24.69 1.43 -3.42
C GLN A 32 24.21 1.63 -1.99
N VAL A 33 24.66 2.71 -1.36
CA VAL A 33 24.08 3.19 -0.11
C VAL A 33 22.66 3.60 -0.48
N HIS A 34 21.71 2.69 -0.27
CA HIS A 34 20.29 3.05 -0.31
C HIS A 34 20.10 4.04 0.84
N ALA A 35 19.95 5.31 0.49
CA ALA A 35 19.66 6.34 1.49
C ALA A 35 18.34 5.97 2.16
N GLN A 36 18.44 5.49 3.40
CA GLN A 36 17.28 5.13 4.22
C GLN A 36 16.35 6.34 4.35
N ILE A 37 15.04 6.10 4.36
CA ILE A 37 14.05 7.17 4.52
C ILE A 37 14.24 7.85 5.88
N ASP A 38 14.31 9.18 5.90
CA ASP A 38 14.46 9.96 7.12
C ASP A 38 13.12 10.04 7.88
N SER A 39 12.89 9.03 8.70
CA SER A 39 11.66 8.92 9.48
C SER A 39 11.51 10.03 10.53
N ILE A 40 12.62 10.59 11.05
CA ILE A 40 12.59 11.66 12.06
C ILE A 40 12.13 12.97 11.41
N ALA A 41 12.68 13.30 10.24
CA ALA A 41 12.24 14.48 9.50
C ALA A 41 10.78 14.39 9.07
N LEU A 42 10.33 13.21 8.64
CA LEU A 42 8.94 12.95 8.28
C LEU A 42 8.00 13.00 9.47
N GLU A 43 8.39 12.45 10.62
CA GLU A 43 7.62 12.56 11.86
C GLU A 43 7.41 14.01 12.26
N LYS A 44 8.45 14.86 12.15
CA LYS A 44 8.37 16.29 12.39
C LYS A 44 7.45 16.99 11.39
N ALA A 45 7.57 16.69 10.09
CA ALA A 45 6.75 17.28 9.04
C ALA A 45 5.26 16.95 9.20
N PHE A 46 4.94 15.69 9.49
CA PHE A 46 3.56 15.28 9.76
C PHE A 46 3.05 15.72 11.14
N GLY A 47 3.93 16.07 12.08
CA GLY A 47 3.57 16.32 13.49
C GLY A 47 3.04 15.07 14.20
N LYS A 48 3.35 13.88 13.65
CA LYS A 48 2.83 12.60 14.13
C LYS A 48 3.75 11.45 13.75
N LYS A 49 3.92 10.50 14.67
CA LYS A 49 4.72 9.31 14.45
C LYS A 49 4.06 8.36 13.44
N GLY A 50 4.84 7.92 12.46
CA GLY A 50 4.48 6.87 11.51
C GLY A 50 5.22 5.56 11.78
N THR A 51 5.16 4.65 10.82
CA THR A 51 5.87 3.38 10.80
C THR A 51 6.72 3.27 9.54
N VAL A 52 7.91 2.67 9.66
CA VAL A 52 8.78 2.37 8.52
C VAL A 52 8.61 0.88 8.18
N GLN A 53 8.38 0.58 6.91
CA GLN A 53 8.30 -0.76 6.35
C GLN A 53 9.15 -0.81 5.08
N GLY A 54 10.37 -1.36 5.18
CA GLY A 54 11.36 -1.24 4.10
C GLY A 54 11.69 0.24 3.83
N ASP A 55 11.52 0.65 2.58
CA ASP A 55 11.77 2.03 2.13
C ASP A 55 10.52 2.93 2.17
N VAL A 56 9.45 2.47 2.81
CA VAL A 56 8.19 3.20 2.93
C VAL A 56 7.98 3.70 4.35
N TYR A 57 7.75 5.01 4.50
CA TYR A 57 7.20 5.61 5.72
C TYR A 57 5.70 5.75 5.57
N ARG A 58 4.94 5.22 6.52
CA ARG A 58 3.47 5.28 6.53
C ARG A 58 2.96 5.91 7.81
N VAL A 59 2.07 6.90 7.67
CA VAL A 59 1.38 7.55 8.78
C VAL A 59 -0.14 7.47 8.58
N THR A 60 -0.89 7.38 9.66
CA THR A 60 -2.36 7.23 9.63
C THR A 60 -3.03 8.29 10.47
N PHE A 61 -4.22 8.74 10.02
CA PHE A 61 -5.02 9.79 10.62
C PHE A 61 -6.46 9.30 10.80
N PRO A 62 -6.77 8.62 11.93
CA PRO A 62 -8.13 8.17 12.21
C PRO A 62 -9.10 9.34 12.35
N ARG A 63 -10.27 9.28 11.70
CA ARG A 63 -11.39 10.21 11.82
C ARG A 63 -12.17 9.92 13.11
N SER A 64 -11.50 10.08 14.25
CA SER A 64 -12.13 9.91 15.56
C SER A 64 -13.13 11.03 15.92
N ASP A 65 -13.17 12.08 15.13
CA ASP A 65 -14.16 13.16 15.14
C ASP A 65 -15.53 12.71 14.61
N LEU A 66 -15.57 11.68 13.78
CA LEU A 66 -16.79 11.16 13.15
C LEU A 66 -17.43 10.02 13.98
N LYS A 67 -18.76 10.02 13.99
CA LYS A 67 -19.56 8.92 14.52
C LYS A 67 -20.38 8.33 13.39
N VAL A 68 -19.78 7.39 12.65
CA VAL A 68 -20.41 6.77 11.48
C VAL A 68 -21.14 5.50 11.88
N THR A 69 -22.32 5.27 11.28
CA THR A 69 -23.09 4.04 11.44
C THR A 69 -23.57 3.51 10.09
N ILE A 70 -23.74 2.20 9.97
CA ILE A 70 -24.36 1.52 8.83
C ILE A 70 -25.42 0.57 9.35
N GLY A 71 -26.69 0.83 9.04
CA GLY A 71 -27.79 0.01 9.54
C GLY A 71 -27.84 -0.12 11.07
N GLY A 72 -27.39 0.92 11.78
CA GLY A 72 -27.27 0.93 13.25
C GLY A 72 -25.96 0.33 13.79
N PHE A 73 -25.13 -0.30 12.97
CA PHE A 73 -23.81 -0.79 13.39
C PHE A 73 -22.82 0.38 13.48
N PRO A 74 -22.17 0.63 14.63
CA PRO A 74 -21.19 1.71 14.77
C PRO A 74 -19.87 1.32 14.06
N VAL A 75 -19.36 2.21 13.20
CA VAL A 75 -18.11 2.00 12.47
C VAL A 75 -16.96 2.64 13.24
N ALA A 76 -16.08 1.84 13.79
CA ALA A 76 -14.87 2.35 14.44
C ALA A 76 -13.87 2.92 13.43
N PRO A 77 -13.08 3.95 13.79
CA PRO A 77 -12.04 4.49 12.91
C PRO A 77 -11.10 3.43 12.35
N GLY A 78 -10.70 2.45 13.16
CA GLY A 78 -9.83 1.37 12.74
C GLY A 78 -10.46 0.34 11.78
N LEU A 79 -11.79 0.32 11.65
CA LEU A 79 -12.46 -0.55 10.68
C LEU A 79 -12.37 0.02 9.26
N ALA A 80 -12.75 1.32 9.09
CA ALA A 80 -12.82 1.95 7.77
C ALA A 80 -12.51 3.46 7.74
N LEU A 81 -12.47 4.16 8.88
CA LEU A 81 -12.43 5.62 8.91
C LEU A 81 -11.03 6.16 9.20
N THR A 82 -10.02 5.66 8.50
CA THR A 82 -8.63 6.08 8.74
C THR A 82 -7.99 6.55 7.44
N SER A 83 -7.80 7.86 7.30
CA SER A 83 -6.95 8.42 6.26
C SER A 83 -5.51 7.99 6.47
N TRP A 84 -4.75 7.86 5.39
CA TRP A 84 -3.34 7.47 5.48
C TRP A 84 -2.50 8.12 4.40
N VAL A 85 -1.21 8.26 4.68
CA VAL A 85 -0.19 8.70 3.73
C VAL A 85 0.97 7.72 3.79
N ALA A 86 1.47 7.33 2.64
CA ALA A 86 2.69 6.53 2.50
C ALA A 86 3.67 7.28 1.59
N ILE A 87 4.93 7.36 2.00
CA ILE A 87 6.03 7.96 1.24
C ILE A 87 7.07 6.88 1.00
N HIS A 88 7.35 6.58 -0.26
CA HIS A 88 8.36 5.63 -0.70
C HIS A 88 9.59 6.37 -1.21
N LYS A 89 10.75 6.12 -0.61
CA LYS A 89 12.03 6.71 -1.04
C LYS A 89 12.53 6.00 -2.29
N MET A 90 12.84 6.78 -3.33
CA MET A 90 13.31 6.28 -4.63
C MET A 90 14.54 7.08 -5.07
N GLY A 91 15.72 6.65 -4.64
CA GLY A 91 16.96 7.38 -4.93
C GLY A 91 16.93 8.81 -4.41
N GLN A 92 17.02 9.80 -5.30
CA GLN A 92 17.01 11.23 -4.96
C GLN A 92 15.61 11.83 -4.80
N SER A 93 14.57 11.10 -5.17
CA SER A 93 13.17 11.55 -5.08
C SER A 93 12.36 10.61 -4.21
N SER A 94 11.10 10.97 -3.97
CA SER A 94 10.13 10.11 -3.29
C SER A 94 8.81 10.13 -4.02
N MET A 95 8.06 9.04 -3.89
CA MET A 95 6.67 8.95 -4.30
C MET A 95 5.79 8.95 -3.06
N MET A 96 4.76 9.75 -3.08
CA MET A 96 3.72 9.80 -2.07
C MET A 96 2.41 9.27 -2.64
N MET A 97 1.72 8.47 -1.87
CA MET A 97 0.34 8.05 -2.11
C MET A 97 -0.43 8.06 -0.80
N GLY A 98 -1.74 8.15 -0.90
CA GLY A 98 -2.57 8.10 0.28
C GLY A 98 -4.05 8.08 -0.04
N ASP A 99 -4.83 8.09 1.03
CA ASP A 99 -6.28 8.07 0.99
C ASP A 99 -6.84 9.03 2.03
N PHE A 100 -7.73 9.92 1.60
CA PHE A 100 -8.52 10.77 2.49
C PHE A 100 -9.85 10.10 2.81
N VAL A 101 -10.23 10.13 4.07
CA VAL A 101 -11.61 9.88 4.52
C VAL A 101 -12.24 11.24 4.82
N MET A 102 -13.29 11.59 4.10
CA MET A 102 -13.90 12.92 4.12
C MET A 102 -15.42 12.86 4.26
N LEU A 103 -16.02 13.90 4.82
CA LEU A 103 -17.43 14.18 4.60
C LEU A 103 -17.65 14.68 3.17
N ASP A 104 -18.84 14.47 2.60
CA ASP A 104 -19.22 15.02 1.28
C ASP A 104 -18.96 16.54 1.21
N SER A 105 -19.16 17.26 2.31
CA SER A 105 -18.94 18.72 2.39
C SER A 105 -17.47 19.13 2.36
N GLU A 106 -16.53 18.24 2.71
CA GLU A 106 -15.09 18.51 2.73
C GLU A 106 -14.45 18.26 1.34
N GLU A 107 -15.02 17.38 0.52
CA GLU A 107 -14.46 16.93 -0.76
C GLU A 107 -14.07 18.07 -1.71
N PRO A 108 -14.95 19.05 -2.03
CA PRO A 108 -14.62 20.07 -3.03
C PRO A 108 -13.40 20.92 -2.65
N ALA A 109 -13.25 21.26 -1.36
CA ALA A 109 -12.11 22.03 -0.87
C ALA A 109 -10.82 21.22 -0.92
N VAL A 110 -10.86 19.94 -0.55
CA VAL A 110 -9.72 19.01 -0.60
C VAL A 110 -9.26 18.82 -2.04
N VAL A 111 -10.16 18.52 -2.97
CA VAL A 111 -9.83 18.34 -4.40
C VAL A 111 -9.20 19.60 -4.98
N ALA A 112 -9.83 20.77 -4.78
CA ALA A 112 -9.29 22.03 -5.28
C ALA A 112 -7.89 22.31 -4.73
N ARG A 113 -7.66 22.02 -3.45
CA ARG A 113 -6.36 22.23 -2.82
C ARG A 113 -5.29 21.28 -3.35
N LEU A 114 -5.58 19.98 -3.49
CA LEU A 114 -4.65 19.01 -4.07
C LEU A 114 -4.19 19.47 -5.46
N VAL A 115 -5.13 19.83 -6.34
CA VAL A 115 -4.83 20.31 -7.70
C VAL A 115 -4.00 21.59 -7.66
N SER A 116 -4.31 22.56 -6.79
CA SER A 116 -3.56 23.81 -6.67
C SER A 116 -2.12 23.61 -6.21
N LEU A 117 -1.84 22.52 -5.50
CA LEU A 117 -0.51 22.13 -5.02
C LEU A 117 0.25 21.22 -6.00
N GLY A 118 -0.33 20.93 -7.17
CA GLY A 118 0.27 20.03 -8.17
C GLY A 118 0.26 18.55 -7.77
N LEU A 119 -0.58 18.17 -6.81
CA LEU A 119 -0.79 16.77 -6.44
C LEU A 119 -1.85 16.13 -7.34
N GLY A 120 -1.65 14.86 -7.67
CA GLY A 120 -2.61 14.08 -8.46
C GLY A 120 -3.77 13.59 -7.62
N VAL A 121 -5.00 13.74 -8.13
CA VAL A 121 -6.18 13.01 -7.66
C VAL A 121 -6.34 11.79 -8.55
N THR A 122 -6.31 10.58 -7.98
CA THR A 122 -6.29 9.34 -8.76
C THR A 122 -7.59 8.56 -8.69
N ALA A 123 -8.37 8.74 -7.63
CA ALA A 123 -9.73 8.21 -7.52
C ALA A 123 -10.55 8.98 -6.48
N ILE A 124 -11.87 9.04 -6.67
CA ILE A 124 -12.86 9.47 -5.67
C ILE A 124 -13.96 8.41 -5.68
N HIS A 125 -14.25 7.84 -4.53
CA HIS A 125 -15.17 6.70 -4.44
C HIS A 125 -15.75 6.52 -3.04
N ASN A 126 -16.65 5.55 -2.88
CA ASN A 126 -17.18 5.12 -1.61
C ASN A 126 -16.57 3.76 -1.23
N HIS A 127 -16.17 3.58 0.03
CA HIS A 127 -15.89 2.24 0.60
C HIS A 127 -17.17 1.59 1.13
N LEU A 128 -18.05 2.42 1.65
CA LEU A 128 -19.26 2.01 2.37
C LEU A 128 -20.49 2.47 1.59
N VAL A 129 -21.62 1.90 1.92
CA VAL A 129 -22.93 2.25 1.31
C VAL A 129 -23.95 2.38 2.45
N ASN A 130 -24.79 3.41 2.36
CA ASN A 130 -25.82 3.73 3.36
C ASN A 130 -25.28 4.12 4.74
N GLU A 131 -24.02 4.54 4.83
CA GLU A 131 -23.45 5.07 6.07
C GLU A 131 -24.02 6.47 6.40
N ARG A 132 -24.02 6.79 7.70
CA ARG A 132 -24.47 8.06 8.25
C ARG A 132 -23.48 8.57 9.28
N PRO A 133 -22.92 9.81 9.12
CA PRO A 133 -22.99 10.66 7.93
C PRO A 133 -22.38 10.01 6.71
N ALA A 134 -22.75 10.47 5.50
CA ALA A 134 -22.14 10.04 4.25
C ALA A 134 -20.68 10.48 4.18
N ILE A 135 -19.80 9.59 3.74
CA ILE A 135 -18.37 9.83 3.62
C ILE A 135 -17.85 9.45 2.22
N LYS A 136 -16.79 10.11 1.81
CA LYS A 136 -16.05 9.86 0.57
C LYS A 136 -14.63 9.45 0.89
N PHE A 137 -14.05 8.71 -0.03
CA PHE A 137 -12.65 8.35 -0.04
C PHE A 137 -11.99 8.93 -1.29
N LEU A 138 -10.78 9.47 -1.11
CA LEU A 138 -10.06 10.10 -2.21
C LEU A 138 -8.60 9.65 -2.19
N HIS A 139 -8.19 8.98 -3.27
CA HIS A 139 -6.79 8.63 -3.48
C HIS A 139 -6.05 9.78 -4.17
N PHE A 140 -4.83 10.02 -3.69
CA PHE A 140 -3.95 11.05 -4.22
C PHE A 140 -2.53 10.53 -4.39
N SER A 141 -1.77 11.19 -5.25
CA SER A 141 -0.36 10.89 -5.47
C SER A 141 0.47 12.17 -5.65
N GLY A 142 1.78 12.05 -5.42
CA GLY A 142 2.73 13.12 -5.65
C GLY A 142 4.16 12.59 -5.72
N LYS A 143 5.05 13.34 -6.41
CA LYS A 143 6.48 13.02 -6.50
C LYS A 143 7.30 14.25 -6.11
N GLY A 144 8.41 14.04 -5.39
CA GLY A 144 9.28 15.13 -4.99
C GLY A 144 10.13 14.83 -3.77
N ASP A 145 10.55 15.87 -3.07
CA ASP A 145 11.21 15.74 -1.78
C ASP A 145 10.24 15.20 -0.73
N ALA A 146 10.67 14.24 0.07
CA ALA A 146 9.81 13.54 1.03
C ALA A 146 9.23 14.47 2.11
N VAL A 147 10.04 15.40 2.62
CA VAL A 147 9.64 16.33 3.69
C VAL A 147 8.67 17.37 3.14
N MET A 148 8.96 17.93 1.97
CA MET A 148 8.07 18.86 1.29
C MET A 148 6.72 18.22 0.95
N LEU A 149 6.70 16.97 0.48
CA LEU A 149 5.47 16.22 0.24
C LEU A 149 4.67 16.03 1.52
N ALA A 150 5.33 15.70 2.64
CA ALA A 150 4.69 15.52 3.94
C ALA A 150 4.07 16.81 4.46
N GLU A 151 4.77 17.93 4.38
CA GLU A 151 4.26 19.25 4.78
C GLU A 151 3.10 19.70 3.89
N THR A 152 3.25 19.49 2.58
CA THR A 152 2.23 19.81 1.57
C THR A 152 0.93 19.09 1.88
N ILE A 153 0.97 17.76 1.99
CA ILE A 153 -0.24 16.97 2.21
C ILE A 153 -0.84 17.22 3.60
N ARG A 154 -0.01 17.47 4.62
CA ARG A 154 -0.49 17.85 5.95
C ARG A 154 -1.32 19.13 5.90
N SER A 155 -0.95 20.10 5.06
CA SER A 155 -1.73 21.33 4.86
C SER A 155 -3.11 21.07 4.27
N VAL A 156 -3.28 20.02 3.47
CA VAL A 156 -4.58 19.61 2.91
C VAL A 156 -5.48 19.01 3.99
N PHE A 157 -4.91 18.22 4.91
CA PHE A 157 -5.67 17.65 6.03
C PHE A 157 -6.34 18.71 6.91
N THR A 158 -5.81 19.93 6.97
CA THR A 158 -6.43 21.04 7.73
C THR A 158 -7.77 21.50 7.17
N LEU A 159 -8.13 21.08 5.95
CA LEU A 159 -9.43 21.37 5.33
C LEU A 159 -10.52 20.36 5.73
N THR A 160 -10.16 19.37 6.50
CA THR A 160 -11.07 18.34 7.02
C THR A 160 -11.12 18.39 8.54
N GLY A 161 -12.11 17.76 9.15
CA GLY A 161 -12.17 17.59 10.61
C GLY A 161 -11.18 16.57 11.17
N THR A 162 -10.23 16.08 10.34
CA THR A 162 -9.27 15.05 10.74
C THR A 162 -8.38 15.48 11.91
N PRO A 163 -8.35 14.74 13.03
CA PRO A 163 -7.45 15.05 14.14
C PRO A 163 -5.98 14.82 13.74
N LEU A 164 -5.19 15.90 13.76
CA LEU A 164 -3.77 15.88 13.37
C LEU A 164 -2.80 15.62 14.52
N GLY A 165 -3.29 15.66 15.74
CA GLY A 165 -2.49 15.38 16.94
C GLY A 165 -2.17 13.89 17.14
N PRO A 166 -1.44 13.57 18.21
CA PRO A 166 -1.20 12.19 18.59
C PRO A 166 -2.52 11.43 18.73
N ALA A 167 -2.62 10.26 18.13
CA ALA A 167 -3.79 9.40 18.34
C ALA A 167 -3.78 8.91 19.80
N PRO A 168 -4.97 8.78 20.44
CA PRO A 168 -5.04 8.10 21.72
C PRO A 168 -4.41 6.70 21.61
N THR A 169 -3.70 6.28 22.63
CA THR A 169 -3.17 4.91 22.68
C THR A 169 -4.36 3.94 22.59
N PRO A 170 -4.41 3.07 21.56
CA PRO A 170 -5.51 2.11 21.44
C PRO A 170 -5.57 1.24 22.70
N ALA A 171 -6.75 1.05 23.24
CA ALA A 171 -6.96 0.04 24.28
C ALA A 171 -6.56 -1.34 23.73
N GLY A 172 -5.96 -2.17 24.56
CA GLY A 172 -5.70 -3.57 24.21
C GLY A 172 -7.00 -4.26 23.81
N SER A 173 -6.94 -5.19 22.87
CA SER A 173 -8.12 -5.95 22.45
C SER A 173 -8.44 -7.02 23.50
N THR A 174 -9.68 -7.00 24.01
CA THR A 174 -10.26 -8.08 24.83
C THR A 174 -11.11 -9.05 24.01
N VAL A 175 -11.23 -8.81 22.70
CA VAL A 175 -12.03 -9.63 21.78
C VAL A 175 -11.30 -10.92 21.44
N ASP A 176 -11.99 -12.03 21.57
CA ASP A 176 -11.51 -13.32 21.07
C ASP A 176 -11.71 -13.42 19.55
N TRP A 177 -10.61 -13.45 18.84
CA TRP A 177 -10.56 -13.58 17.38
C TRP A 177 -10.11 -14.98 16.91
N SER A 178 -10.00 -15.94 17.83
CA SER A 178 -9.43 -17.26 17.54
C SER A 178 -10.14 -17.98 16.38
N ALA A 179 -11.48 -17.91 16.32
CA ALA A 179 -12.26 -18.49 15.23
C ALA A 179 -11.95 -17.85 13.87
N VAL A 180 -11.81 -16.51 13.81
CA VAL A 180 -11.46 -15.78 12.58
C VAL A 180 -10.02 -16.11 12.17
N GLU A 181 -9.07 -16.10 13.11
CA GLU A 181 -7.67 -16.42 12.88
C GLU A 181 -7.49 -17.86 12.38
N ALA A 182 -8.26 -18.81 12.91
CA ALA A 182 -8.23 -20.21 12.45
C ALA A 182 -8.71 -20.36 11.01
N VAL A 183 -9.80 -19.67 10.63
CA VAL A 183 -10.34 -19.72 9.26
C VAL A 183 -9.42 -19.04 8.26
N LEU A 184 -8.88 -17.85 8.59
CA LEU A 184 -7.97 -17.10 7.70
C LEU A 184 -6.55 -17.67 7.69
N GLY A 185 -6.23 -18.62 8.61
CA GLY A 185 -4.95 -19.31 8.64
C GLY A 185 -3.78 -18.49 9.14
N ARG A 186 -4.03 -17.28 9.73
CA ARG A 186 -2.97 -16.40 10.22
C ARG A 186 -3.44 -15.47 11.35
N LYS A 187 -2.48 -14.99 12.12
CA LYS A 187 -2.70 -13.95 13.13
C LYS A 187 -2.94 -12.59 12.50
N GLY A 188 -3.95 -11.85 13.00
CA GLY A 188 -4.20 -10.47 12.62
C GLY A 188 -3.63 -9.47 13.62
N LYS A 189 -3.51 -8.21 13.18
CA LYS A 189 -3.17 -7.09 14.06
C LYS A 189 -4.43 -6.65 14.82
N LYS A 190 -4.42 -6.79 16.13
CA LYS A 190 -5.56 -6.47 17.02
C LYS A 190 -5.41 -5.05 17.57
N THR A 191 -6.50 -4.27 17.50
CA THR A 191 -6.55 -2.90 18.01
C THR A 191 -7.97 -2.59 18.52
N GLY A 192 -8.16 -2.55 19.82
CA GLY A 192 -9.49 -2.42 20.41
C GLY A 192 -10.44 -3.55 19.94
N SER A 193 -11.60 -3.18 19.41
CA SER A 193 -12.58 -4.13 18.86
C SER A 193 -12.28 -4.55 17.40
N VAL A 194 -11.16 -4.14 16.82
CA VAL A 194 -10.83 -4.38 15.41
C VAL A 194 -9.66 -5.35 15.28
N ILE A 195 -9.75 -6.26 14.32
CA ILE A 195 -8.63 -7.07 13.83
C ILE A 195 -8.41 -6.76 12.34
N SER A 196 -7.14 -6.62 11.94
CA SER A 196 -6.74 -6.26 10.57
C SER A 196 -5.77 -7.27 10.00
N TYR A 197 -5.92 -7.57 8.71
CA TYR A 197 -5.05 -8.45 7.94
C TYR A 197 -4.56 -7.73 6.69
N SER A 198 -3.38 -8.10 6.21
CA SER A 198 -2.82 -7.62 4.96
C SER A 198 -2.26 -8.81 4.17
N PHE A 199 -2.70 -8.95 2.93
CA PHE A 199 -2.32 -10.04 2.02
C PHE A 199 -1.68 -9.44 0.76
N PRO A 200 -0.34 -9.29 0.74
CA PRO A 200 0.36 -8.80 -0.44
C PRO A 200 0.15 -9.73 -1.63
N ARG A 201 0.19 -9.18 -2.83
CA ARG A 201 0.16 -10.00 -4.05
C ARG A 201 1.50 -10.70 -4.28
N ASN A 202 1.48 -11.77 -5.08
CA ASN A 202 2.71 -12.43 -5.52
C ASN A 202 3.35 -11.69 -6.70
N GLU A 203 2.55 -10.96 -7.48
CA GLU A 203 3.04 -10.18 -8.61
C GLU A 203 3.81 -8.94 -8.15
N LYS A 204 4.75 -8.54 -8.97
CA LYS A 204 5.38 -7.24 -8.88
C LYS A 204 4.40 -6.21 -9.45
N LEU A 205 4.11 -5.18 -8.68
CA LEU A 205 3.19 -4.11 -9.05
C LEU A 205 3.99 -2.85 -9.34
N LEU A 206 3.64 -2.16 -10.42
CA LEU A 206 4.28 -0.91 -10.83
C LEU A 206 3.24 0.20 -10.94
N GLU A 207 3.65 1.46 -10.76
CA GLU A 207 2.90 2.66 -11.11
C GLU A 207 3.83 3.58 -11.90
N GLY A 208 3.53 3.78 -13.18
CA GLY A 208 4.38 4.55 -14.09
C GLY A 208 5.81 4.02 -14.15
N GLY A 209 5.97 2.70 -14.22
CA GLY A 209 7.26 2.00 -14.25
C GLY A 209 7.98 1.88 -12.90
N MET A 210 7.42 2.40 -11.81
CA MET A 210 8.03 2.34 -10.47
C MET A 210 7.41 1.22 -9.65
N GLU A 211 8.25 0.46 -8.94
CA GLU A 211 7.78 -0.60 -8.06
C GLU A 211 6.99 -0.05 -6.87
N MET A 212 5.83 -0.66 -6.63
CA MET A 212 4.92 -0.30 -5.57
C MET A 212 4.95 -1.34 -4.45
N PRO A 213 5.67 -1.08 -3.35
CA PRO A 213 5.67 -1.98 -2.20
C PRO A 213 4.26 -2.15 -1.59
N PRO A 214 3.98 -3.29 -0.94
CA PRO A 214 2.68 -3.53 -0.29
C PRO A 214 2.26 -2.43 0.69
N ALA A 215 3.21 -1.79 1.38
CA ALA A 215 2.98 -0.69 2.32
C ALA A 215 2.41 0.58 1.67
N MET A 216 2.51 0.70 0.33
CA MET A 216 1.90 1.77 -0.47
C MET A 216 0.40 1.53 -0.78
N GLY A 217 -0.28 0.65 -0.05
CA GLY A 217 -1.68 0.33 -0.30
C GLY A 217 -1.90 -0.77 -1.34
N MET A 218 -0.83 -1.52 -1.67
CA MET A 218 -0.83 -2.55 -2.73
C MET A 218 -1.01 -3.98 -2.19
N ALA A 219 -1.64 -4.12 -1.05
CA ALA A 219 -2.00 -5.41 -0.48
C ALA A 219 -3.51 -5.47 -0.21
N THR A 220 -4.12 -6.62 -0.46
CA THR A 220 -5.50 -6.86 -0.01
C THR A 220 -5.58 -6.69 1.49
N GLY A 221 -6.37 -5.72 1.93
CA GLY A 221 -6.62 -5.40 3.32
C GLY A 221 -7.99 -5.91 3.76
N ILE A 222 -8.04 -6.64 4.87
CA ILE A 222 -9.29 -7.11 5.46
C ILE A 222 -9.35 -6.66 6.91
N ASN A 223 -10.39 -5.92 7.26
CA ASN A 223 -10.65 -5.48 8.62
C ASN A 223 -11.97 -6.09 9.11
N LEU A 224 -11.98 -6.51 10.37
CA LEU A 224 -13.19 -6.92 11.05
C LEU A 224 -13.32 -6.18 12.38
N GLN A 225 -14.53 -5.77 12.73
CA GLN A 225 -14.87 -5.16 14.01
C GLN A 225 -15.93 -5.99 14.72
N MET A 226 -15.69 -6.28 15.99
CA MET A 226 -16.68 -6.97 16.85
C MET A 226 -17.56 -5.96 17.58
N GLU A 227 -18.88 -6.17 17.49
CA GLU A 227 -19.88 -5.39 18.21
C GLU A 227 -21.08 -6.26 18.50
N GLY A 228 -21.51 -6.36 19.78
CA GLY A 228 -22.69 -7.12 20.17
C GLY A 228 -22.70 -8.59 19.74
N GLY A 229 -21.55 -9.25 19.71
CA GLY A 229 -21.40 -10.65 19.28
C GLY A 229 -21.43 -10.88 17.76
N LYS A 230 -21.53 -9.82 16.96
CA LYS A 230 -21.44 -9.87 15.49
C LYS A 230 -20.14 -9.23 15.03
N ALA A 231 -19.60 -9.73 13.91
CA ALA A 231 -18.50 -9.08 13.22
C ALA A 231 -19.01 -8.30 12.02
N ALA A 232 -18.65 -7.02 11.92
CA ALA A 232 -18.69 -6.29 10.65
C ALA A 232 -17.35 -6.42 9.95
N THR A 233 -17.35 -6.48 8.63
CA THR A 233 -16.14 -6.53 7.81
C THR A 233 -16.18 -5.57 6.65
N THR A 234 -15.04 -4.98 6.34
CA THR A 234 -14.77 -4.20 5.12
C THR A 234 -13.28 -4.24 4.80
N GLY A 235 -12.90 -3.76 3.65
CA GLY A 235 -11.52 -3.67 3.21
C GLY A 235 -11.38 -3.48 1.71
N ASP A 236 -10.19 -3.79 1.22
CA ASP A 236 -9.78 -3.68 -0.18
C ASP A 236 -9.28 -5.01 -0.69
N PHE A 237 -9.91 -5.58 -1.70
CA PHE A 237 -9.25 -6.58 -2.54
C PHE A 237 -8.45 -5.89 -3.65
N VAL A 238 -7.19 -6.23 -3.79
CA VAL A 238 -6.32 -5.80 -4.91
C VAL A 238 -6.34 -6.91 -5.95
N LEU A 239 -6.96 -6.70 -7.10
CA LEU A 239 -7.34 -7.73 -8.07
C LEU A 239 -6.76 -7.48 -9.46
N LEU A 240 -6.43 -8.56 -10.16
CA LEU A 240 -6.31 -8.57 -11.61
C LEU A 240 -7.70 -8.72 -12.24
N ALA A 241 -7.82 -8.37 -13.53
CA ALA A 241 -9.10 -8.40 -14.25
C ALA A 241 -9.84 -9.74 -14.13
N ASP A 242 -9.12 -10.86 -14.29
CA ASP A 242 -9.69 -12.21 -14.25
C ASP A 242 -10.12 -12.65 -12.84
N GLU A 243 -9.67 -11.96 -11.80
CA GLU A 243 -10.02 -12.25 -10.39
C GLU A 243 -11.28 -11.52 -9.94
N VAL A 244 -11.68 -10.41 -10.61
CA VAL A 244 -12.77 -9.55 -10.17
C VAL A 244 -14.08 -10.32 -10.00
N ASN A 245 -14.58 -10.92 -11.07
CA ASN A 245 -15.87 -11.63 -11.02
C ASN A 245 -15.85 -12.88 -10.13
N PRO A 246 -14.80 -13.72 -10.09
CA PRO A 246 -14.66 -14.79 -9.12
C PRO A 246 -14.72 -14.34 -7.66
N VAL A 247 -14.08 -13.19 -7.32
CA VAL A 247 -14.12 -12.62 -5.97
C VAL A 247 -15.50 -12.06 -5.64
N VAL A 248 -16.11 -11.30 -6.57
CA VAL A 248 -17.50 -10.79 -6.43
C VAL A 248 -18.46 -11.93 -6.12
N LYS A 249 -18.39 -13.03 -6.91
CA LYS A 249 -19.24 -14.20 -6.73
C LYS A 249 -19.03 -14.82 -5.34
N ALA A 250 -17.78 -15.03 -4.94
CA ALA A 250 -17.48 -15.62 -3.64
C ALA A 250 -17.99 -14.78 -2.45
N LEU A 251 -17.86 -13.45 -2.52
CA LEU A 251 -18.37 -12.54 -1.49
C LEU A 251 -19.89 -12.60 -1.40
N VAL A 252 -20.59 -12.44 -2.53
CA VAL A 252 -22.08 -12.41 -2.59
C VAL A 252 -22.69 -13.71 -2.14
N GLU A 253 -22.14 -14.86 -2.55
CA GLU A 253 -22.61 -16.19 -2.13
C GLU A 253 -22.47 -16.44 -0.62
N ASN A 254 -21.57 -15.68 0.05
CA ASN A 254 -21.39 -15.73 1.49
C ASN A 254 -22.04 -14.55 2.25
N GLY A 255 -22.95 -13.81 1.59
CA GLY A 255 -23.70 -12.72 2.22
C GLY A 255 -22.87 -11.47 2.51
N ILE A 256 -21.74 -11.29 1.84
CA ILE A 256 -20.91 -10.08 1.90
C ILE A 256 -21.18 -9.24 0.65
N ASN A 257 -21.68 -8.02 0.84
CA ASN A 257 -22.03 -7.12 -0.25
C ASN A 257 -20.77 -6.46 -0.84
N VAL A 258 -20.66 -6.41 -2.16
CA VAL A 258 -19.68 -5.58 -2.85
C VAL A 258 -20.19 -4.14 -2.87
N THR A 259 -19.36 -3.19 -2.44
CA THR A 259 -19.76 -1.78 -2.31
C THR A 259 -19.14 -0.89 -3.39
N ALA A 260 -17.97 -1.25 -3.92
CA ALA A 260 -17.34 -0.55 -5.04
C ALA A 260 -16.36 -1.44 -5.80
N ILE A 261 -16.16 -1.14 -7.08
CA ILE A 261 -15.05 -1.63 -7.90
C ILE A 261 -14.48 -0.40 -8.62
N HIS A 262 -13.20 -0.11 -8.42
CA HIS A 262 -12.56 1.11 -8.91
C HIS A 262 -11.04 0.93 -9.06
N ASN A 263 -10.33 1.95 -9.51
CA ASN A 263 -8.88 2.04 -9.52
C ASN A 263 -8.37 2.86 -8.31
N HIS A 264 -7.12 2.61 -7.87
CA HIS A 264 -6.40 3.50 -6.95
C HIS A 264 -5.39 4.39 -7.70
N MET A 265 -4.86 3.89 -8.82
CA MET A 265 -3.78 4.49 -9.60
C MET A 265 -4.22 4.65 -11.05
N LEU A 266 -3.44 5.39 -11.83
CA LEU A 266 -3.77 5.68 -13.23
C LEU A 266 -2.91 4.88 -14.22
N TYR A 267 -1.67 4.52 -13.84
CA TYR A 267 -0.66 3.92 -14.72
C TYR A 267 -0.10 2.63 -14.13
N ASP A 268 -0.94 1.86 -13.47
CA ASP A 268 -0.60 0.60 -12.82
C ASP A 268 -0.35 -0.53 -13.83
N GLU A 269 0.71 -1.31 -13.56
CA GLU A 269 1.10 -2.50 -14.33
C GLU A 269 1.41 -3.66 -13.38
N PRO A 270 0.73 -4.82 -13.53
CA PRO A 270 -0.43 -5.04 -14.36
C PRO A 270 -1.61 -4.16 -13.94
N ARG A 271 -2.60 -3.95 -14.84
CA ARG A 271 -3.81 -3.20 -14.49
C ARG A 271 -4.52 -3.83 -13.31
N LEU A 272 -4.79 -3.02 -12.29
CA LEU A 272 -5.42 -3.43 -11.04
C LEU A 272 -6.85 -2.89 -10.92
N PHE A 273 -7.65 -3.65 -10.19
CA PHE A 273 -8.98 -3.28 -9.76
C PHE A 273 -9.05 -3.42 -8.25
N MET A 274 -9.51 -2.36 -7.58
CA MET A 274 -9.76 -2.39 -6.15
C MET A 274 -11.24 -2.68 -5.92
N LEU A 275 -11.52 -3.59 -5.00
CA LEU A 275 -12.88 -3.98 -4.70
C LEU A 275 -13.14 -3.83 -3.20
N HIS A 276 -14.13 -2.99 -2.87
CA HIS A 276 -14.62 -2.82 -1.52
C HIS A 276 -15.84 -3.68 -1.24
N PHE A 277 -16.02 -4.01 0.01
CA PHE A 277 -17.09 -4.88 0.46
C PHE A 277 -17.57 -4.49 1.86
N TRP A 278 -18.79 -4.90 2.19
CA TRP A 278 -19.38 -4.75 3.51
C TRP A 278 -20.19 -6.00 3.88
N GLY A 279 -20.00 -6.50 5.08
CA GLY A 279 -20.78 -7.61 5.63
C GLY A 279 -20.90 -7.50 7.14
N VAL A 280 -22.03 -7.96 7.70
CA VAL A 280 -22.24 -8.06 9.16
C VAL A 280 -22.86 -9.41 9.46
N GLY A 281 -22.27 -10.16 10.38
CA GLY A 281 -22.79 -11.47 10.72
C GLY A 281 -22.01 -12.22 11.79
N ASP A 282 -22.21 -13.54 11.83
CA ASP A 282 -21.39 -14.43 12.65
C ASP A 282 -19.92 -14.34 12.25
N PRO A 283 -18.96 -14.16 13.18
CA PRO A 283 -17.56 -13.96 12.86
C PRO A 283 -16.94 -15.10 12.04
N GLY A 284 -17.29 -16.34 12.34
CA GLY A 284 -16.77 -17.51 11.62
C GLY A 284 -17.30 -17.59 10.18
N ARG A 285 -18.59 -17.28 9.98
CA ARG A 285 -19.20 -17.24 8.63
C ARG A 285 -18.61 -16.11 7.79
N ILE A 286 -18.46 -14.92 8.37
CA ILE A 286 -17.80 -13.79 7.69
C ILE A 286 -16.38 -14.18 7.29
N ALA A 287 -15.60 -14.76 8.21
CA ALA A 287 -14.24 -15.19 7.91
C ALA A 287 -14.19 -16.27 6.80
N ALA A 288 -15.14 -17.21 6.78
CA ALA A 288 -15.24 -18.23 5.73
C ALA A 288 -15.51 -17.61 4.36
N GLY A 289 -16.41 -16.63 4.27
CA GLY A 289 -16.69 -15.89 3.03
C GLY A 289 -15.48 -15.10 2.53
N LEU A 290 -14.77 -14.43 3.43
CA LEU A 290 -13.53 -13.71 3.11
C LEU A 290 -12.43 -14.66 2.65
N LYS A 291 -12.29 -15.84 3.28
CA LYS A 291 -11.35 -16.87 2.87
C LYS A 291 -11.67 -17.40 1.46
N ALA A 292 -12.95 -17.67 1.19
CA ALA A 292 -13.40 -18.12 -0.13
C ALA A 292 -13.09 -17.09 -1.22
N ALA A 293 -13.22 -15.78 -0.93
CA ALA A 293 -12.86 -14.71 -1.83
C ALA A 293 -11.34 -14.59 -2.01
N LEU A 294 -10.55 -14.64 -0.92
CA LEU A 294 -9.09 -14.65 -0.98
C LEU A 294 -8.53 -15.81 -1.80
N ASP A 295 -9.21 -16.97 -1.79
CA ASP A 295 -8.79 -18.14 -2.55
C ASP A 295 -8.98 -17.98 -4.06
N LYS A 296 -9.64 -16.92 -4.51
CA LYS A 296 -9.77 -16.52 -5.92
C LYS A 296 -8.69 -15.54 -6.37
N THR A 297 -7.77 -15.17 -5.48
CA THR A 297 -6.69 -14.21 -5.75
C THR A 297 -5.32 -14.88 -5.69
N ASN A 298 -4.34 -14.30 -6.39
CA ASN A 298 -2.93 -14.67 -6.26
C ASN A 298 -2.23 -13.88 -5.12
N SER A 299 -2.93 -13.68 -4.00
CA SER A 299 -2.35 -13.05 -2.80
C SER A 299 -1.54 -14.06 -1.98
N LYS A 300 -0.50 -13.59 -1.30
CA LYS A 300 0.28 -14.37 -0.32
C LYS A 300 -0.60 -14.67 0.90
N LYS A 301 -0.83 -15.94 1.15
CA LYS A 301 -1.70 -16.45 2.23
C LYS A 301 -0.91 -16.83 3.46
#